data_f2b493b2cb5a2ef2e97335420acc554d
#
_entry.id   f2b493b2cb5a2ef2e97335420acc554d
#
_cell.length_a   1.000
_cell.length_b   1.000
_cell.length_c   1.000
_cell.angle_alpha   90.00
_cell.angle_beta   90.00
_cell.angle_gamma   90.00
#
_symmetry.space_group_name_H-M   'P 1'
#
loop_
_entity.id
_entity.type
_entity.pdbx_description
1 polymer ?
#
loop_
_entity_poly.entity_id
_entity_poly.type
_entity_poly.pdbx_seq_one_letter_code
_entity_poly.pdbx_strand_id
1 'polypeptide(L)'
;MIVRLTAEAERDLTEIARYTVTAFGVAQAMHYAALIERAMSLLAENPHRPASRARDELRPSVRSIHLSRTAARRYAAAHVLYYHLVAGADEAQDIVILRVLHERMEPLKRLVDANSPEKDPPP
;
A
#
# COMPACT_ATOMS: atom_id res chain seq x y z
N MET A 1 -8.49 -8.74 -11.69
CA MET A 1 -7.98 -8.51 -10.33
C MET A 1 -8.32 -7.11 -9.89
N ILE A 2 -8.94 -6.97 -8.74
CA ILE A 2 -9.35 -5.68 -8.20
C ILE A 2 -8.39 -5.29 -7.10
N VAL A 3 -8.01 -4.02 -7.07
CA VAL A 3 -7.20 -3.45 -5.99
C VAL A 3 -8.12 -2.57 -5.15
N ARG A 4 -8.20 -2.88 -3.86
CA ARG A 4 -9.01 -2.12 -2.91
C ARG A 4 -8.13 -1.59 -1.80
N LEU A 5 -8.56 -0.51 -1.16
CA LEU A 5 -7.86 0.08 -0.04
C LEU A 5 -8.71 0.00 1.21
N THR A 6 -8.08 -0.28 2.34
CA THR A 6 -8.75 -0.14 3.63
C THR A 6 -8.95 1.34 3.93
N ALA A 7 -9.85 1.65 4.85
CA ALA A 7 -10.04 3.03 5.31
C ALA A 7 -8.73 3.58 5.88
N GLU A 8 -7.97 2.74 6.58
CA GLU A 8 -6.68 3.13 7.14
C GLU A 8 -5.68 3.47 6.04
N ALA A 9 -5.64 2.69 4.95
CA ALA A 9 -4.76 2.98 3.83
C ALA A 9 -5.15 4.29 3.15
N GLU A 10 -6.44 4.56 3.00
CA GLU A 10 -6.88 5.82 2.44
C GLU A 10 -6.47 7.01 3.30
N ARG A 11 -6.56 6.89 4.62
CA ARG A 11 -6.07 7.92 5.53
C ARG A 11 -4.57 8.10 5.42
N ASP A 12 -3.83 7.00 5.29
CA ASP A 12 -2.39 7.07 5.07
C ASP A 12 -2.07 7.90 3.84
N LEU A 13 -2.76 7.63 2.73
CA LEU A 13 -2.53 8.36 1.49
C LEU A 13 -2.86 9.85 1.62
N THR A 14 -3.93 10.18 2.32
CA THR A 14 -4.30 11.57 2.55
C THR A 14 -3.23 12.29 3.36
N GLU A 15 -2.72 11.64 4.40
CA GLU A 15 -1.68 12.25 5.22
C GLU A 15 -0.36 12.39 4.49
N ILE A 16 0.00 11.40 3.68
CA ILE A 16 1.20 11.48 2.85
C ILE A 16 1.10 12.66 1.89
N ALA A 17 -0.05 12.83 1.25
CA ALA A 17 -0.27 13.95 0.33
C ALA A 17 -0.17 15.28 1.05
N ARG A 18 -0.81 15.40 2.20
CA ARG A 18 -0.80 16.63 2.99
C ARG A 18 0.61 17.00 3.45
N TYR A 19 1.32 16.02 3.97
CA TYR A 19 2.70 16.24 4.39
C TYR A 19 3.58 16.65 3.22
N THR A 20 3.45 15.96 2.09
CA THR A 20 4.29 16.23 0.92
C THR A 20 4.04 17.63 0.37
N VAL A 21 2.78 18.06 0.31
CA VAL A 21 2.45 19.41 -0.12
C VAL A 21 3.11 20.43 0.79
N THR A 22 2.99 20.23 2.10
CA THR A 22 3.53 21.18 3.08
C THR A 22 5.05 21.25 3.03
N ALA A 23 5.71 20.09 2.92
CA ALA A 23 7.16 20.03 3.00
C ALA A 23 7.84 20.31 1.65
N PHE A 24 7.23 19.95 0.54
CA PHE A 24 7.88 19.94 -0.77
C PHE A 24 7.05 20.56 -1.89
N GLY A 25 5.83 20.94 -1.64
CA GLY A 25 4.97 21.59 -2.63
C GLY A 25 4.07 20.65 -3.40
N VAL A 26 3.14 21.26 -4.14
CA VAL A 26 2.10 20.52 -4.87
C VAL A 26 2.69 19.65 -5.98
N ALA A 27 3.66 20.14 -6.72
CA ALA A 27 4.25 19.37 -7.82
C ALA A 27 4.85 18.06 -7.31
N GLN A 28 5.58 18.11 -6.22
CA GLN A 28 6.18 16.92 -5.63
C GLN A 28 5.12 15.95 -5.09
N ALA A 29 4.06 16.50 -4.52
CA ALA A 29 2.95 15.67 -4.04
C ALA A 29 2.28 14.93 -5.20
N MET A 30 2.13 15.56 -6.34
CA MET A 30 1.56 14.92 -7.52
C MET A 30 2.48 13.82 -8.05
N HIS A 31 3.78 14.05 -8.07
CA HIS A 31 4.75 13.03 -8.47
C HIS A 31 4.70 11.82 -7.54
N TYR A 32 4.60 12.06 -6.25
CA TYR A 32 4.55 10.97 -5.28
C TYR A 32 3.24 10.16 -5.40
N ALA A 33 2.13 10.86 -5.60
CA ALA A 33 0.84 10.19 -5.82
C ALA A 33 0.88 9.31 -7.07
N ALA A 34 1.50 9.79 -8.14
CA ALA A 34 1.64 9.01 -9.37
C ALA A 34 2.52 7.77 -9.13
N LEU A 35 3.56 7.90 -8.32
CA LEU A 35 4.42 6.77 -7.96
C LEU A 35 3.61 5.69 -7.22
N ILE A 36 2.78 6.11 -6.28
CA ILE A 36 1.95 5.17 -5.52
C ILE A 36 0.94 4.48 -6.43
N GLU A 37 0.29 5.22 -7.31
CA GLU A 37 -0.65 4.64 -8.26
C GLU A 37 0.01 3.63 -9.19
N ARG A 38 1.22 3.96 -9.65
CA ARG A 38 1.97 3.04 -10.50
C ARG A 38 2.31 1.76 -9.74
N ALA A 39 2.68 1.88 -8.46
CA ALA A 39 2.96 0.72 -7.64
C ALA A 39 1.74 -0.19 -7.53
N MET A 40 0.57 0.38 -7.31
CA MET A 40 -0.66 -0.40 -7.24
C MET A 40 -0.98 -1.08 -8.56
N SER A 41 -0.76 -0.40 -9.68
CA SER A 41 -0.96 -0.99 -11.01
C SER A 41 -0.02 -2.16 -11.25
N LEU A 42 1.24 -2.02 -10.84
CA LEU A 42 2.22 -3.10 -10.99
C LEU A 42 1.85 -4.31 -10.15
N LEU A 43 1.32 -4.09 -8.95
CA LEU A 43 0.85 -5.18 -8.11
C LEU A 43 -0.37 -5.87 -8.72
N ALA A 44 -1.25 -5.12 -9.38
CA ALA A 44 -2.40 -5.70 -10.06
C ALA A 44 -1.96 -6.61 -11.21
N GLU A 45 -0.85 -6.27 -11.88
CA GLU A 45 -0.30 -7.13 -12.94
C GLU A 45 0.32 -8.39 -12.36
N ASN A 46 1.05 -8.27 -11.26
CA ASN A 46 1.70 -9.41 -10.63
C ASN A 46 1.94 -9.13 -9.14
N PRO A 47 1.05 -9.60 -8.26
CA PRO A 47 1.20 -9.37 -6.83
C PRO A 47 2.38 -10.10 -6.18
N HIS A 48 2.96 -11.06 -6.89
CA HIS A 48 4.12 -11.82 -6.42
C HIS A 48 5.41 -11.41 -7.13
N ARG A 49 5.44 -10.22 -7.68
CA ARG A 49 6.60 -9.75 -8.42
C ARG A 49 7.88 -9.79 -7.56
N PRO A 50 9.07 -9.91 -8.18
CA PRO A 50 10.32 -10.13 -7.43
C PRO A 50 10.62 -9.12 -6.33
N ALA A 51 10.22 -7.87 -6.49
CA ALA A 51 10.45 -6.85 -5.49
C ALA A 51 9.50 -6.95 -4.30
N SER A 52 8.43 -7.71 -4.42
CA SER A 52 7.48 -7.95 -3.34
C SER A 52 8.01 -9.03 -2.40
N ARG A 53 7.78 -8.86 -1.11
CA ARG A 53 8.25 -9.78 -0.10
C ARG A 53 7.08 -10.34 0.70
N ALA A 54 7.13 -11.64 0.97
CA ALA A 54 6.18 -12.26 1.88
C ALA A 54 6.44 -11.76 3.30
N ARG A 55 5.39 -11.43 4.01
CA ARG A 55 5.46 -10.90 5.36
C ARG A 55 4.54 -11.71 6.29
N ASP A 56 4.68 -13.02 6.24
CA ASP A 56 3.84 -13.91 7.04
C ASP A 56 4.05 -13.73 8.54
N GLU A 57 5.20 -13.19 8.93
CA GLU A 57 5.46 -12.88 10.34
C GLU A 57 4.51 -11.79 10.86
N LEU A 58 3.96 -10.98 9.98
CA LEU A 58 2.99 -9.95 10.35
C LEU A 58 1.59 -10.53 10.40
N ARG A 59 1.23 -11.27 9.36
CA ARG A 59 -0.07 -11.90 9.25
C ARG A 59 -0.05 -12.80 8.01
N PRO A 60 -0.76 -13.95 8.02
CA PRO A 60 -0.78 -14.83 6.83
C PRO A 60 -1.24 -14.08 5.59
N SER A 61 -0.59 -14.36 4.49
CA SER A 61 -0.89 -13.82 3.16
C SER A 61 -0.63 -12.33 3.00
N VAL A 62 0.04 -11.71 3.96
CA VAL A 62 0.47 -10.31 3.83
C VAL A 62 1.80 -10.25 3.09
N ARG A 63 1.90 -9.27 2.22
CA ARG A 63 3.12 -8.99 1.47
C ARG A 63 3.43 -7.51 1.55
N SER A 64 4.66 -7.15 1.25
CA SER A 64 5.05 -5.74 1.23
C SER A 64 5.91 -5.44 0.01
N ILE A 65 5.84 -4.20 -0.45
CA ILE A 65 6.71 -3.71 -1.49
C ILE A 65 7.11 -2.27 -1.17
N HIS A 66 8.41 -2.00 -1.21
CA HIS A 66 8.91 -0.64 -1.02
C HIS A 66 8.70 0.14 -2.31
N LEU A 67 8.19 1.37 -2.21
CA LEU A 67 7.89 2.17 -3.39
C LEU A 67 9.11 2.41 -4.28
N SER A 68 10.30 2.50 -3.70
CA SER A 68 11.53 2.68 -4.49
C SER A 68 11.78 1.55 -5.48
N ARG A 69 11.15 0.40 -5.27
CA ARG A 69 11.32 -0.78 -6.13
C ARG A 69 10.30 -0.83 -7.25
N THR A 70 9.42 0.16 -7.35
CA THR A 70 8.38 0.18 -8.38
C THR A 70 8.65 1.20 -9.47
N ALA A 71 9.64 2.06 -9.27
CA ALA A 71 9.99 3.09 -10.24
C ALA A 71 11.00 2.55 -11.25
N ALA A 72 10.89 3.00 -12.50
CA ALA A 72 11.85 2.66 -13.54
C ALA A 72 13.22 3.27 -13.27
N ARG A 73 13.25 4.36 -12.55
CA ARG A 73 14.48 5.00 -12.08
C ARG A 73 14.52 4.93 -10.58
N ARG A 74 15.73 4.97 -10.03
CA ARG A 74 15.88 5.05 -8.60
C ARG A 74 15.22 6.34 -8.12
N TYR A 75 14.21 6.18 -7.29
CA TYR A 75 13.45 7.31 -6.77
C TYR A 75 13.57 7.32 -5.24
N ALA A 76 13.74 8.50 -4.67
CA ALA A 76 13.81 8.65 -3.22
C ALA A 76 12.41 8.50 -2.63
N ALA A 77 12.01 7.28 -2.37
CA ALA A 77 10.71 6.98 -1.77
C ALA A 77 10.95 6.36 -0.40
N ALA A 78 10.10 6.74 0.54
CA ALA A 78 10.26 6.32 1.93
C ALA A 78 9.09 5.49 2.44
N HIS A 79 8.20 5.06 1.58
CA HIS A 79 7.00 4.34 2.01
C HIS A 79 6.96 2.92 1.49
N VAL A 80 6.28 2.08 2.25
CA VAL A 80 6.08 0.66 1.95
C VAL A 80 4.59 0.41 1.87
N LEU A 81 4.16 -0.28 0.82
CA LEU A 81 2.80 -0.76 0.68
C LEU A 81 2.70 -2.13 1.33
N TYR A 82 1.80 -2.27 2.29
CA TYR A 82 1.45 -3.55 2.88
C TYR A 82 0.11 -3.98 2.34
N TYR A 83 0.06 -5.17 1.78
CA TYR A 83 -1.17 -5.65 1.13
C TYR A 83 -1.34 -7.14 1.37
N HIS A 84 -2.55 -7.62 1.19
CA HIS A 84 -2.78 -9.05 1.21
C HIS A 84 -3.67 -9.47 0.04
N LEU A 85 -3.55 -10.73 -0.30
CA LEU A 85 -4.31 -11.32 -1.36
C LEU A 85 -5.52 -12.01 -0.76
N VAL A 86 -6.68 -11.75 -1.34
CA VAL A 86 -7.92 -12.36 -0.87
C VAL A 86 -8.63 -12.98 -2.06
N ALA A 87 -9.47 -13.97 -1.80
CA ALA A 87 -10.27 -14.56 -2.84
C ALA A 87 -11.27 -13.52 -3.36
N GLY A 88 -11.26 -13.32 -4.66
CA GLY A 88 -12.21 -12.43 -5.31
C GLY A 88 -13.33 -13.24 -5.97
N ALA A 89 -14.20 -12.54 -6.68
CA ALA A 89 -15.17 -13.17 -7.51
C ALA A 89 -14.45 -13.91 -8.66
N ASP A 90 -15.07 -14.92 -9.24
CA ASP A 90 -14.54 -15.63 -10.40
C ASP A 90 -13.17 -16.31 -10.17
N GLU A 91 -12.91 -16.74 -8.96
CA GLU A 91 -11.68 -17.43 -8.59
C GLU A 91 -10.41 -16.61 -8.74
N ALA A 92 -10.51 -15.36 -9.15
CA ALA A 92 -9.38 -14.45 -9.20
C ALA A 92 -9.05 -13.97 -7.78
N GLN A 93 -7.79 -13.59 -7.57
CA GLN A 93 -7.40 -12.97 -6.31
C GLN A 93 -7.55 -11.46 -6.42
N ASP A 94 -8.05 -10.86 -5.37
CA ASP A 94 -8.06 -9.41 -5.23
C ASP A 94 -6.93 -8.99 -4.31
N ILE A 95 -6.49 -7.76 -4.46
CA ILE A 95 -5.47 -7.17 -3.62
C ILE A 95 -6.13 -6.15 -2.71
N VAL A 96 -5.87 -6.27 -1.41
CA VAL A 96 -6.33 -5.28 -0.44
C VAL A 96 -5.09 -4.58 0.11
N ILE A 97 -4.97 -3.28 -0.16
CA ILE A 97 -3.90 -2.47 0.41
C ILE A 97 -4.29 -2.18 1.85
N LEU A 98 -3.53 -2.75 2.78
CA LEU A 98 -3.81 -2.64 4.21
C LEU A 98 -3.34 -1.31 4.78
N ARG A 99 -2.10 -0.95 4.50
CA ARG A 99 -1.49 0.29 4.99
C ARG A 99 -0.44 0.76 4.00
N VAL A 100 -0.19 2.06 4.02
CA VAL A 100 0.94 2.68 3.34
C VAL A 100 1.74 3.38 4.44
N LEU A 101 2.86 2.78 4.84
CA LEU A 101 3.60 3.24 6.01
C LEU A 101 4.99 3.73 5.63
N HIS A 102 5.46 4.74 6.36
CA HIS A 102 6.85 5.16 6.25
C HIS A 102 7.76 3.98 6.65
N GLU A 103 8.90 3.84 5.97
CA GLU A 103 9.79 2.71 6.17
C GLU A 103 10.31 2.55 7.60
N ARG A 104 10.29 3.64 8.38
CA ARG A 104 10.73 3.62 9.77
C ARG A 104 9.62 3.26 10.75
N MET A 105 8.39 3.15 10.28
CA MET A 105 7.29 2.76 11.14
C MET A 105 7.28 1.27 11.36
N GLU A 106 6.97 0.86 12.60
CA GLU A 106 6.86 -0.54 12.94
C GLU A 106 5.52 -1.06 12.41
N PRO A 107 5.51 -2.05 11.50
CA PRO A 107 4.27 -2.47 10.86
C PRO A 107 3.36 -3.36 11.69
N LEU A 108 3.91 -4.13 12.62
CA LEU A 108 3.11 -5.14 13.32
C LEU A 108 1.90 -4.54 14.04
N LYS A 109 2.13 -3.51 14.84
CA LYS A 109 1.04 -2.85 15.56
C LYS A 109 0.06 -2.17 14.61
N ARG A 110 0.58 -1.58 13.56
CA ARG A 110 -0.23 -0.79 12.64
C ARG A 110 -1.12 -1.66 11.76
N LEU A 111 -0.69 -2.88 11.48
CA LEU A 111 -1.48 -3.82 10.70
C LEU A 111 -2.58 -4.49 11.51
N VAL A 112 -2.43 -4.55 12.82
CA VAL A 112 -3.48 -5.09 13.68
C VAL A 112 -4.77 -4.28 13.52
N ASP A 113 -4.64 -2.97 13.37
CA ASP A 113 -5.79 -2.07 13.23
C ASP A 113 -6.26 -1.94 11.78
N ALA A 114 -5.45 -2.40 10.82
CA ALA A 114 -5.81 -2.34 9.41
C ALA A 114 -6.62 -3.58 9.06
N ASN A 115 -7.89 -3.40 8.93
CA ASN A 115 -8.80 -4.51 8.69
C ASN A 115 -9.34 -4.47 7.28
N SER A 116 -9.97 -5.57 6.90
CA SER A 116 -10.64 -5.61 5.63
C SER A 116 -11.71 -4.51 5.58
N PRO A 117 -12.06 -4.03 4.39
CA PRO A 117 -13.08 -3.01 4.25
C PRO A 117 -14.43 -3.40 4.84
N GLU A 118 -14.66 -4.68 5.06
CA GLU A 118 -15.90 -5.19 5.63
C GLU A 118 -16.00 -4.98 7.13
N LYS A 119 -14.90 -4.63 7.77
CA LYS A 119 -14.96 -4.35 9.19
C LYS A 119 -15.39 -2.92 9.40
N ASP A 120 -16.66 -2.71 9.22
CA ASP A 120 -17.23 -1.41 9.49
C ASP A 120 -17.20 -1.15 10.98
N PRO A 121 -16.96 0.11 11.37
CA PRO A 121 -17.15 0.46 12.76
C PRO A 121 -18.61 0.23 13.11
N PRO A 122 -18.88 -0.23 14.32
CA PRO A 122 -20.27 -0.38 14.73
C PRO A 122 -20.97 0.96 14.65
N PRO A 123 -22.23 0.94 14.32
CA PRO A 123 -23.02 2.16 14.25
C PRO A 123 -23.12 2.87 15.59
#